data_3e43cd4756497ce6d38d21a9961a39b2
#
_entry.id   3e43cd4756497ce6d38d21a9961a39b2
#
_cell.length_a   1.000
_cell.length_b   1.000
_cell.length_c   1.000
_cell.angle_alpha   90.00
_cell.angle_beta   90.00
_cell.angle_gamma   90.00
#
_symmetry.space_group_name_H-M   'P 1'
#
loop_
_entity.id
_entity.type
_entity.pdbx_description
1 polymer ?
#
loop_
_entity_poly.entity_id
_entity_poly.type
_entity_poly.pdbx_seq_one_letter_code
_entity_poly.pdbx_strand_id
1 'polypeptide(L)'
;LGGTTYYRWEDEDGTRHYFMKKSAGLYVDELEPTRQLTDTGSGTKKFCITEKSGSKRYFDASGRLAGLSNNQATASSVSIYYASQDHISVISDGVGRKYRFSYDSSGNLTKISFTGTGTTELSAMTYQVSGDNLRTIGYPDGKNATFSYGAEHLLTGAQDADGYKLAYTYNTTTNGQPNRIATIKEYDGSTAGGTLSLEYAHNQTTFTDHNGNKEIMQFNRYGSTLSVQDGLGRAQFSQYANSTDLAKASQLTLSSKLQNTVINLLES
;
A
#
# COMPACT_ATOMS: atom_id res chain seq x y z
N LEU A 1 -15.10 -30.43 6.11
CA LEU A 1 -16.45 -30.72 5.67
C LEU A 1 -16.42 -31.95 4.77
N GLY A 2 -16.59 -33.16 5.33
CA GLY A 2 -17.03 -34.40 4.64
C GLY A 2 -16.32 -34.84 3.36
N GLY A 3 -14.97 -34.71 3.24
CA GLY A 3 -14.21 -35.26 2.09
C GLY A 3 -14.40 -34.54 0.74
N THR A 4 -15.07 -33.40 0.71
CA THR A 4 -15.26 -32.63 -0.55
C THR A 4 -14.05 -31.73 -0.80
N THR A 5 -13.36 -31.91 -1.93
CA THR A 5 -12.27 -31.03 -2.35
C THR A 5 -12.85 -29.70 -2.84
N TYR A 6 -12.33 -28.61 -2.32
CA TYR A 6 -12.64 -27.26 -2.79
C TYR A 6 -11.33 -26.46 -2.94
N TYR A 7 -11.37 -25.39 -3.76
CA TYR A 7 -10.31 -24.41 -3.83
C TYR A 7 -10.73 -23.13 -3.11
N ARG A 8 -9.78 -22.48 -2.42
CA ARG A 8 -9.95 -21.16 -1.82
C ARG A 8 -9.10 -20.16 -2.58
N TRP A 9 -9.69 -19.06 -2.96
CA TRP A 9 -8.98 -17.89 -3.45
C TRP A 9 -9.27 -16.70 -2.51
N GLU A 10 -8.24 -15.93 -2.19
CA GLU A 10 -8.33 -14.67 -1.47
C GLU A 10 -7.98 -13.55 -2.45
N ASP A 11 -8.90 -12.61 -2.66
CA ASP A 11 -8.72 -11.53 -3.61
C ASP A 11 -7.95 -10.34 -3.02
N GLU A 12 -7.83 -9.25 -3.77
CA GLU A 12 -7.02 -8.08 -3.44
C GLU A 12 -7.51 -7.29 -2.22
N ASP A 13 -8.75 -7.45 -1.82
CA ASP A 13 -9.32 -6.81 -0.62
C ASP A 13 -9.41 -7.76 0.59
N GLY A 14 -8.89 -8.99 0.44
CA GLY A 14 -8.87 -10.02 1.47
C GLY A 14 -10.15 -10.84 1.56
N THR A 15 -11.10 -10.66 0.63
CA THR A 15 -12.31 -11.49 0.58
C THR A 15 -11.98 -12.91 0.14
N ARG A 16 -12.54 -13.89 0.83
CA ARG A 16 -12.29 -15.31 0.58
C ARG A 16 -13.41 -15.92 -0.24
N HIS A 17 -13.06 -16.51 -1.37
CA HIS A 17 -13.94 -17.20 -2.29
C HIS A 17 -13.67 -18.70 -2.22
N TYR A 18 -14.75 -19.50 -2.16
CA TYR A 18 -14.69 -20.95 -2.07
C TYR A 18 -15.31 -21.56 -3.31
N PHE A 19 -14.51 -22.32 -4.06
CA PHE A 19 -14.93 -22.96 -5.30
C PHE A 19 -15.22 -24.42 -5.07
N MET A 20 -16.47 -24.82 -5.25
CA MET A 20 -16.96 -26.18 -5.09
C MET A 20 -16.89 -26.92 -6.43
N LYS A 21 -16.52 -28.21 -6.40
CA LYS A 21 -16.42 -29.03 -7.60
C LYS A 21 -17.79 -29.20 -8.27
N LYS A 22 -17.90 -28.83 -9.54
CA LYS A 22 -19.09 -29.00 -10.38
C LYS A 22 -18.94 -30.20 -11.34
N SER A 23 -17.77 -30.34 -11.96
CA SER A 23 -17.42 -31.44 -12.87
C SER A 23 -15.90 -31.61 -12.91
N ALA A 24 -15.40 -32.53 -13.75
CA ALA A 24 -13.96 -32.70 -13.91
C ALA A 24 -13.31 -31.39 -14.39
N GLY A 25 -12.34 -30.88 -13.61
CA GLY A 25 -11.61 -29.64 -13.87
C GLY A 25 -12.41 -28.33 -13.77
N LEU A 26 -13.71 -28.37 -13.39
CA LEU A 26 -14.55 -27.20 -13.25
C LEU A 26 -15.10 -27.07 -11.83
N TYR A 27 -14.92 -25.88 -11.27
CA TYR A 27 -15.39 -25.51 -9.92
C TYR A 27 -16.15 -24.18 -10.02
N VAL A 28 -17.12 -23.97 -9.16
CA VAL A 28 -17.95 -22.76 -9.10
C VAL A 28 -17.89 -22.12 -7.73
N ASP A 29 -17.87 -20.80 -7.69
CA ASP A 29 -17.91 -20.03 -6.45
C ASP A 29 -19.24 -20.31 -5.72
N GLU A 30 -19.16 -20.54 -4.41
CA GLU A 30 -20.31 -20.86 -3.57
C GLU A 30 -21.33 -19.72 -3.50
N LEU A 31 -20.84 -18.46 -3.46
CA LEU A 31 -21.67 -17.26 -3.33
C LEU A 31 -22.03 -16.65 -4.69
N GLU A 32 -21.15 -16.80 -5.70
CA GLU A 32 -21.36 -16.26 -7.04
C GLU A 32 -21.13 -17.35 -8.11
N PRO A 33 -22.12 -18.20 -8.42
CA PRO A 33 -21.95 -19.33 -9.34
C PRO A 33 -21.53 -18.97 -10.78
N THR A 34 -21.63 -17.69 -11.17
CA THR A 34 -21.12 -17.17 -12.43
C THR A 34 -19.60 -17.04 -12.46
N ARG A 35 -18.96 -16.94 -11.27
CA ARG A 35 -17.51 -17.01 -11.12
C ARG A 35 -17.09 -18.47 -11.11
N GLN A 36 -16.22 -18.83 -12.03
CA GLN A 36 -15.82 -20.21 -12.24
C GLN A 36 -14.30 -20.34 -12.15
N LEU A 37 -13.83 -21.45 -11.55
CA LEU A 37 -12.44 -21.86 -11.56
C LEU A 37 -12.30 -23.10 -12.43
N THR A 38 -11.40 -23.05 -13.42
CA THR A 38 -11.01 -24.19 -14.25
C THR A 38 -9.62 -24.65 -13.86
N ASP A 39 -9.45 -25.94 -13.58
CA ASP A 39 -8.17 -26.62 -13.43
C ASP A 39 -7.81 -27.31 -14.76
N THR A 40 -6.77 -26.84 -15.43
CA THR A 40 -6.29 -27.39 -16.71
C THR A 40 -5.36 -28.59 -16.52
N GLY A 41 -5.05 -28.94 -15.27
CA GLY A 41 -4.20 -30.07 -14.90
C GLY A 41 -2.69 -29.78 -14.94
N SER A 42 -2.19 -28.90 -15.83
CA SER A 42 -0.76 -28.64 -16.00
C SER A 42 -0.46 -27.26 -16.60
N GLY A 43 0.83 -26.90 -16.64
CA GLY A 43 1.33 -25.68 -17.27
C GLY A 43 1.51 -24.50 -16.30
N THR A 44 2.07 -23.41 -16.84
CA THR A 44 2.34 -22.17 -16.10
C THR A 44 1.08 -21.40 -15.71
N LYS A 45 -0.07 -21.74 -16.30
CA LYS A 45 -1.41 -21.19 -16.02
C LYS A 45 -2.36 -22.34 -15.70
N LYS A 46 -2.04 -23.11 -14.65
CA LYS A 46 -2.79 -24.30 -14.27
C LYS A 46 -4.23 -24.02 -13.90
N PHE A 47 -4.47 -22.95 -13.13
CA PHE A 47 -5.81 -22.57 -12.70
C PHE A 47 -6.23 -21.27 -13.39
N CYS A 48 -7.52 -21.18 -13.75
CA CYS A 48 -8.11 -20.00 -14.36
C CYS A 48 -9.41 -19.66 -13.64
N ILE A 49 -9.47 -18.50 -12.98
CA ILE A 49 -10.71 -17.92 -12.48
C ILE A 49 -11.28 -17.04 -13.59
N THR A 50 -12.53 -17.30 -13.98
CA THR A 50 -13.29 -16.51 -14.95
C THR A 50 -14.43 -15.82 -14.26
N GLU A 51 -14.48 -14.48 -14.34
CA GLU A 51 -15.55 -13.64 -13.82
C GLU A 51 -16.76 -13.61 -14.79
N LYS A 52 -17.91 -13.16 -14.29
CA LYS A 52 -19.12 -12.93 -15.10
C LYS A 52 -18.86 -12.01 -16.31
N SER A 53 -17.98 -11.03 -16.17
CA SER A 53 -17.53 -10.13 -17.26
C SER A 53 -16.74 -10.84 -18.36
N GLY A 54 -16.30 -12.08 -18.12
CA GLY A 54 -15.35 -12.80 -18.95
C GLY A 54 -13.88 -12.47 -18.67
N SER A 55 -13.60 -11.57 -17.73
CA SER A 55 -12.23 -11.32 -17.26
C SER A 55 -11.66 -12.56 -16.58
N LYS A 56 -10.36 -12.78 -16.74
CA LYS A 56 -9.69 -13.99 -16.26
C LYS A 56 -8.48 -13.66 -15.41
N ARG A 57 -8.31 -14.42 -14.34
CA ARG A 57 -7.10 -14.50 -13.54
C ARG A 57 -6.52 -15.90 -13.65
N TYR A 58 -5.25 -15.98 -14.01
CA TYR A 58 -4.53 -17.24 -14.17
C TYR A 58 -3.57 -17.43 -12.99
N PHE A 59 -3.50 -18.66 -12.50
CA PHE A 59 -2.59 -19.05 -11.43
C PHE A 59 -1.77 -20.26 -11.84
N ASP A 60 -0.53 -20.34 -11.37
CA ASP A 60 0.33 -21.50 -11.58
C ASP A 60 -0.03 -22.66 -10.63
N ALA A 61 0.74 -23.75 -10.69
CA ALA A 61 0.52 -24.93 -9.86
C ALA A 61 0.74 -24.67 -8.35
N SER A 62 1.48 -23.63 -8.00
CA SER A 62 1.72 -23.19 -6.63
C SER A 62 0.68 -22.20 -6.11
N GLY A 63 -0.29 -21.82 -6.95
CA GLY A 63 -1.33 -20.84 -6.61
C GLY A 63 -0.89 -19.37 -6.77
N ARG A 64 0.27 -19.10 -7.38
CA ARG A 64 0.75 -17.73 -7.64
C ARG A 64 0.10 -17.17 -8.89
N LEU A 65 -0.21 -15.87 -8.89
CA LEU A 65 -0.80 -15.17 -10.05
C LEU A 65 0.14 -15.25 -11.26
N ALA A 66 -0.27 -15.92 -12.33
CA ALA A 66 0.51 -16.13 -13.55
C ALA A 66 0.04 -15.26 -14.73
N GLY A 67 -1.08 -14.54 -14.59
CA GLY A 67 -1.54 -13.60 -15.61
C GLY A 67 -2.96 -13.12 -15.41
N LEU A 68 -3.29 -12.09 -16.18
CA LEU A 68 -4.60 -11.42 -16.22
C LEU A 68 -5.06 -11.26 -17.67
N SER A 69 -6.37 -11.27 -17.90
CA SER A 69 -6.98 -10.92 -19.18
C SER A 69 -8.38 -10.33 -18.93
N ASN A 70 -8.76 -9.32 -19.70
CA ASN A 70 -10.06 -8.64 -19.58
C ASN A 70 -11.10 -9.11 -20.60
N ASN A 71 -10.93 -10.30 -21.18
CA ASN A 71 -11.81 -10.87 -22.23
C ASN A 71 -11.90 -10.06 -23.54
N GLN A 72 -11.00 -9.11 -23.75
CA GLN A 72 -10.85 -8.38 -25.01
C GLN A 72 -9.70 -8.95 -25.85
N ALA A 73 -9.16 -8.15 -26.75
CA ALA A 73 -8.02 -8.56 -27.57
C ALA A 73 -6.83 -9.04 -26.72
N THR A 74 -5.98 -9.89 -27.29
CA THR A 74 -4.75 -10.43 -26.67
C THR A 74 -3.85 -9.32 -26.10
N ALA A 75 -3.86 -8.13 -26.73
CA ALA A 75 -3.14 -6.95 -26.25
C ALA A 75 -3.54 -6.47 -24.84
N SER A 76 -4.71 -6.86 -24.35
CA SER A 76 -5.20 -6.53 -23.01
C SER A 76 -4.81 -7.56 -21.94
N SER A 77 -3.94 -8.49 -22.24
CA SER A 77 -3.48 -9.51 -21.29
C SER A 77 -2.15 -9.14 -20.64
N VAL A 78 -1.92 -9.73 -19.46
CA VAL A 78 -0.63 -9.66 -18.76
C VAL A 78 -0.21 -11.07 -18.39
N SER A 79 1.08 -11.39 -18.55
CA SER A 79 1.67 -12.66 -18.10
C SER A 79 2.78 -12.36 -17.09
N ILE A 80 2.84 -13.15 -16.01
CA ILE A 80 3.79 -13.02 -14.91
C ILE A 80 4.60 -14.31 -14.82
N TYR A 81 5.92 -14.17 -14.80
CA TYR A 81 6.87 -15.27 -14.71
C TYR A 81 7.72 -15.10 -13.45
N TYR A 82 8.06 -16.21 -12.83
CA TYR A 82 8.80 -16.26 -11.58
C TYR A 82 10.18 -16.90 -11.77
N ALA A 83 11.21 -16.35 -11.15
CA ALA A 83 12.54 -16.95 -11.08
C ALA A 83 12.63 -18.01 -9.96
N SER A 84 11.90 -17.74 -8.85
CA SER A 84 11.82 -18.62 -7.69
C SER A 84 10.40 -18.51 -7.08
N GLN A 85 10.16 -19.15 -5.95
CA GLN A 85 8.85 -19.17 -5.33
C GLN A 85 8.30 -17.77 -5.06
N ASP A 86 9.14 -16.82 -4.66
CA ASP A 86 8.72 -15.49 -4.18
C ASP A 86 9.21 -14.33 -5.08
N HIS A 87 9.94 -14.63 -6.16
CA HIS A 87 10.56 -13.60 -6.98
C HIS A 87 10.01 -13.61 -8.41
N ILE A 88 9.33 -12.52 -8.80
CA ILE A 88 8.93 -12.30 -10.19
C ILE A 88 10.19 -12.06 -11.02
N SER A 89 10.34 -12.74 -12.15
CA SER A 89 11.43 -12.50 -13.11
C SER A 89 11.04 -11.60 -14.26
N VAL A 90 9.81 -11.76 -14.77
CA VAL A 90 9.32 -10.99 -15.91
C VAL A 90 7.83 -10.75 -15.78
N ILE A 91 7.39 -9.53 -16.09
CA ILE A 91 6.00 -9.21 -16.41
C ILE A 91 5.97 -8.83 -17.89
N SER A 92 5.09 -9.48 -18.68
CA SER A 92 4.90 -9.18 -20.10
C SER A 92 3.45 -8.82 -20.37
N ASP A 93 3.23 -7.74 -21.13
CA ASP A 93 1.90 -7.42 -21.63
C ASP A 93 1.54 -8.22 -22.90
N GLY A 94 0.30 -8.05 -23.39
CA GLY A 94 -0.22 -8.78 -24.53
C GLY A 94 0.39 -8.40 -25.88
N VAL A 95 1.13 -7.29 -25.97
CA VAL A 95 1.89 -6.91 -27.16
C VAL A 95 3.36 -7.32 -27.08
N GLY A 96 3.76 -7.96 -25.97
CA GLY A 96 5.09 -8.54 -25.79
C GLY A 96 6.13 -7.58 -25.18
N ARG A 97 5.74 -6.39 -24.69
CA ARG A 97 6.63 -5.52 -23.92
C ARG A 97 6.90 -6.15 -22.57
N LYS A 98 8.11 -6.01 -22.05
CA LYS A 98 8.57 -6.74 -20.84
C LYS A 98 9.19 -5.81 -19.82
N TYR A 99 8.85 -6.06 -18.56
CA TYR A 99 9.56 -5.59 -17.37
C TYR A 99 10.29 -6.78 -16.77
N ARG A 100 11.60 -6.66 -16.58
CA ARG A 100 12.48 -7.69 -16.01
C ARG A 100 12.95 -7.27 -14.64
N PHE A 101 12.91 -8.19 -13.70
CA PHE A 101 13.26 -7.99 -12.30
C PHE A 101 14.56 -8.75 -12.01
N SER A 102 15.52 -8.07 -11.40
CA SER A 102 16.78 -8.64 -10.96
C SER A 102 16.92 -8.51 -9.44
N TYR A 103 17.55 -9.52 -8.83
CA TYR A 103 17.71 -9.60 -7.39
C TYR A 103 19.16 -9.88 -7.04
N ASP A 104 19.60 -9.49 -5.85
CA ASP A 104 20.89 -9.88 -5.29
C ASP A 104 20.82 -11.30 -4.68
N SER A 105 21.96 -11.76 -4.14
CA SER A 105 22.05 -13.07 -3.50
C SER A 105 21.25 -13.20 -2.20
N SER A 106 20.83 -12.07 -1.60
CA SER A 106 19.97 -12.02 -0.42
C SER A 106 18.49 -11.97 -0.77
N GLY A 107 18.13 -11.90 -2.06
CA GLY A 107 16.78 -11.82 -2.54
C GLY A 107 16.22 -10.38 -2.61
N ASN A 108 17.04 -9.35 -2.38
CA ASN A 108 16.59 -7.97 -2.51
C ASN A 108 16.47 -7.58 -3.99
N LEU A 109 15.41 -6.87 -4.37
CA LEU A 109 15.25 -6.31 -5.70
C LEU A 109 16.35 -5.27 -5.96
N THR A 110 17.14 -5.45 -7.02
CA THR A 110 18.22 -4.53 -7.41
C THR A 110 17.92 -3.73 -8.67
N LYS A 111 17.02 -4.26 -9.55
CA LYS A 111 16.73 -3.60 -10.82
C LYS A 111 15.37 -4.00 -11.36
N ILE A 112 14.66 -3.05 -11.94
CA ILE A 112 13.54 -3.27 -12.85
C ILE A 112 13.90 -2.63 -14.18
N SER A 113 14.02 -3.43 -15.25
CA SER A 113 14.33 -2.94 -16.59
C SER A 113 13.18 -3.15 -17.56
N PHE A 114 12.99 -2.18 -18.43
CA PHE A 114 12.03 -2.23 -19.54
C PHE A 114 12.76 -2.53 -20.84
N THR A 115 12.32 -3.56 -21.58
CA THR A 115 12.97 -4.00 -22.82
C THR A 115 12.10 -3.83 -24.07
N GLY A 116 10.89 -3.28 -23.96
CA GLY A 116 9.94 -3.27 -25.08
C GLY A 116 9.63 -4.72 -25.52
N THR A 117 9.46 -4.94 -26.79
CA THR A 117 9.22 -6.28 -27.37
C THR A 117 10.51 -7.07 -27.63
N GLY A 118 11.66 -6.40 -27.59
CA GLY A 118 12.99 -7.01 -27.81
C GLY A 118 13.64 -7.50 -26.51
N THR A 119 14.97 -7.62 -26.58
CA THR A 119 15.82 -8.02 -25.46
C THR A 119 16.72 -6.89 -24.95
N THR A 120 16.90 -5.83 -25.75
CA THR A 120 17.71 -4.67 -25.39
C THR A 120 17.00 -3.85 -24.34
N GLU A 121 17.72 -3.50 -23.26
CA GLU A 121 17.21 -2.62 -22.23
C GLU A 121 17.04 -1.20 -22.79
N LEU A 122 15.86 -0.65 -22.63
CA LEU A 122 15.49 0.71 -23.07
C LEU A 122 15.54 1.70 -21.91
N SER A 123 15.16 1.26 -20.73
CA SER A 123 15.21 2.04 -19.49
C SER A 123 15.26 1.11 -18.29
N ALA A 124 15.77 1.59 -17.16
CA ALA A 124 15.80 0.84 -15.92
C ALA A 124 15.68 1.74 -14.70
N MET A 125 15.06 1.20 -13.66
CA MET A 125 15.18 1.68 -12.28
C MET A 125 16.09 0.73 -11.50
N THR A 126 16.95 1.29 -10.66
CA THR A 126 17.84 0.50 -9.80
C THR A 126 17.52 0.76 -8.32
N TYR A 127 17.81 -0.23 -7.50
CA TYR A 127 17.55 -0.20 -6.06
C TYR A 127 18.78 -0.65 -5.32
N GLN A 128 19.18 0.07 -4.28
CA GLN A 128 20.27 -0.30 -3.39
C GLN A 128 19.71 -0.53 -2.00
N VAL A 129 19.91 -1.74 -1.49
CA VAL A 129 19.53 -2.15 -0.14
C VAL A 129 20.80 -2.41 0.65
N SER A 130 20.85 -1.92 1.88
CA SER A 130 21.98 -2.18 2.80
C SER A 130 21.47 -2.22 4.24
N GLY A 131 21.79 -3.32 4.95
CA GLY A 131 21.30 -3.56 6.32
C GLY A 131 19.78 -3.55 6.38
N ASP A 132 19.12 -4.26 5.46
CA ASP A 132 17.67 -4.40 5.29
C ASP A 132 16.93 -3.07 5.05
N ASN A 133 17.63 -2.01 4.67
CA ASN A 133 17.06 -0.71 4.35
C ASN A 133 17.29 -0.34 2.89
N LEU A 134 16.25 0.15 2.22
CA LEU A 134 16.36 0.77 0.90
C LEU A 134 17.12 2.10 1.02
N ARG A 135 18.29 2.20 0.41
CA ARG A 135 19.16 3.39 0.49
C ARG A 135 19.02 4.32 -0.70
N THR A 136 18.81 3.75 -1.89
CA THR A 136 18.79 4.52 -3.13
C THR A 136 17.82 3.92 -4.12
N ILE A 137 17.08 4.79 -4.82
CA ILE A 137 16.37 4.47 -6.06
C ILE A 137 17.03 5.26 -7.17
N GLY A 138 17.60 4.58 -8.16
CA GLY A 138 18.15 5.20 -9.38
C GLY A 138 17.10 5.22 -10.49
N TYR A 139 16.92 6.39 -11.09
CA TYR A 139 15.97 6.62 -12.19
C TYR A 139 16.63 6.53 -13.57
N PRO A 140 15.86 6.31 -14.65
CA PRO A 140 16.41 6.19 -16.01
C PRO A 140 17.14 7.43 -16.52
N ASP A 141 16.86 8.61 -15.97
CA ASP A 141 17.50 9.90 -16.31
C ASP A 141 18.84 10.13 -15.58
N GLY A 142 19.26 9.15 -14.76
CA GLY A 142 20.51 9.21 -13.98
C GLY A 142 20.37 9.92 -12.64
N LYS A 143 19.21 10.45 -12.30
CA LYS A 143 18.94 11.01 -10.97
C LYS A 143 18.67 9.90 -9.95
N ASN A 144 18.76 10.27 -8.67
CA ASN A 144 18.53 9.32 -7.56
C ASN A 144 17.65 9.92 -6.48
N ALA A 145 16.77 9.10 -5.92
CA ALA A 145 16.21 9.34 -4.60
C ALA A 145 17.04 8.60 -3.55
N THR A 146 17.25 9.20 -2.38
CA THR A 146 18.08 8.62 -1.31
C THR A 146 17.34 8.62 0.03
N PHE A 147 17.63 7.60 0.83
CA PHE A 147 16.98 7.36 2.12
C PHE A 147 18.02 7.13 3.21
N SER A 148 17.86 7.76 4.36
CA SER A 148 18.71 7.60 5.53
C SER A 148 17.89 7.00 6.67
N TYR A 149 18.53 6.16 7.47
CA TYR A 149 17.87 5.47 8.58
C TYR A 149 18.72 5.54 9.84
N GLY A 150 18.06 5.65 10.98
CA GLY A 150 18.64 5.51 12.32
C GLY A 150 18.53 4.09 12.84
N ALA A 151 18.57 3.95 14.16
CA ALA A 151 18.34 2.67 14.84
C ALA A 151 16.92 2.15 14.52
N GLU A 152 16.72 0.84 14.68
CA GLU A 152 15.42 0.16 14.51
C GLU A 152 14.77 0.42 13.14
N HIS A 153 15.57 0.66 12.09
CA HIS A 153 15.10 0.94 10.72
C HIS A 153 14.23 2.21 10.60
N LEU A 154 14.29 3.13 11.56
CA LEU A 154 13.55 4.38 11.51
C LEU A 154 14.10 5.29 10.41
N LEU A 155 13.24 5.73 9.49
CA LEU A 155 13.60 6.63 8.39
C LEU A 155 13.95 8.02 8.95
N THR A 156 15.21 8.45 8.86
CA THR A 156 15.66 9.77 9.35
C THR A 156 15.78 10.82 8.25
N GLY A 157 15.76 10.41 6.98
CA GLY A 157 15.77 11.33 5.86
C GLY A 157 15.32 10.66 4.57
N ALA A 158 14.60 11.42 3.75
CA ALA A 158 14.24 11.07 2.39
C ALA A 158 14.52 12.27 1.49
N GLN A 159 15.29 12.07 0.43
CA GLN A 159 15.58 13.09 -0.58
C GLN A 159 15.11 12.57 -1.93
N ASP A 160 14.37 13.40 -2.65
CA ASP A 160 13.91 13.06 -3.99
C ASP A 160 14.99 13.30 -5.07
N ALA A 161 14.64 13.00 -6.31
CA ALA A 161 15.53 13.10 -7.46
C ALA A 161 15.89 14.57 -7.83
N ASP A 162 15.15 15.53 -7.37
CA ASP A 162 15.35 16.97 -7.63
C ASP A 162 16.08 17.69 -6.49
N GLY A 163 16.37 16.97 -5.39
CA GLY A 163 17.14 17.45 -4.26
C GLY A 163 16.29 17.98 -3.10
N TYR A 164 14.95 17.94 -3.20
CA TYR A 164 14.08 18.24 -2.07
C TYR A 164 14.20 17.13 -1.02
N LYS A 165 14.36 17.52 0.25
CA LYS A 165 14.61 16.56 1.34
C LYS A 165 13.68 16.80 2.52
N LEU A 166 13.20 15.70 3.10
CA LEU A 166 12.57 15.66 4.40
C LEU A 166 13.51 14.98 5.41
N ALA A 167 13.67 15.58 6.58
CA ALA A 167 14.39 14.98 7.70
C ALA A 167 13.42 14.73 8.86
N TYR A 168 13.53 13.56 9.48
CA TYR A 168 12.63 13.08 10.53
C TYR A 168 13.38 12.91 11.83
N THR A 169 12.78 13.34 12.95
CA THR A 169 13.19 12.94 14.29
C THR A 169 12.06 12.18 14.98
N TYR A 170 12.41 11.40 15.97
CA TYR A 170 11.49 10.51 16.66
C TYR A 170 11.52 10.73 18.16
N ASN A 171 10.38 10.50 18.81
CA ASN A 171 10.30 10.46 20.26
C ASN A 171 11.16 9.31 20.80
N THR A 172 11.80 9.55 21.94
CA THR A 172 12.55 8.55 22.70
C THR A 172 11.69 7.96 23.81
N THR A 173 12.20 6.92 24.49
CA THR A 173 11.54 6.36 25.68
C THR A 173 11.40 7.38 26.81
N THR A 174 12.29 8.39 26.84
CA THR A 174 12.30 9.42 27.90
C THR A 174 11.14 10.40 27.76
N ASN A 175 10.71 10.74 26.54
CA ASN A 175 9.60 11.65 26.28
C ASN A 175 8.29 10.94 25.89
N GLY A 176 8.21 9.62 26.12
CA GLY A 176 7.03 8.79 25.92
C GLY A 176 6.74 8.48 24.45
N GLN A 177 5.96 7.43 24.23
CA GLN A 177 5.56 6.94 22.90
C GLN A 177 6.74 6.85 21.90
N PRO A 178 7.76 5.99 22.19
CA PRO A 178 8.96 5.87 21.38
C PRO A 178 8.61 5.50 19.93
N ASN A 179 9.51 5.88 19.01
CA ASN A 179 9.41 5.60 17.58
C ASN A 179 8.27 6.32 16.84
N ARG A 180 7.57 7.26 17.51
CA ARG A 180 6.66 8.18 16.83
C ARG A 180 7.43 9.41 16.34
N ILE A 181 7.08 9.94 15.18
CA ILE A 181 7.70 11.12 14.60
C ILE A 181 7.51 12.32 15.54
N ALA A 182 8.61 12.96 15.95
CA ALA A 182 8.59 14.19 16.74
C ALA A 182 8.63 15.43 15.83
N THR A 183 9.48 15.41 14.78
CA THR A 183 9.55 16.53 13.82
C THR A 183 9.73 16.03 12.40
N ILE A 184 9.21 16.82 11.44
CA ILE A 184 9.49 16.70 10.01
C ILE A 184 10.04 18.06 9.58
N LYS A 185 11.27 18.08 9.05
CA LYS A 185 11.93 19.29 8.57
C LYS A 185 12.20 19.20 7.08
N GLU A 186 11.86 20.26 6.38
CA GLU A 186 12.03 20.39 4.94
C GLU A 186 13.38 21.01 4.59
N TYR A 187 13.90 20.65 3.41
CA TYR A 187 15.09 21.29 2.82
C TYR A 187 14.93 21.36 1.30
N ASP A 188 15.36 22.47 0.72
CA ASP A 188 15.57 22.63 -0.71
C ASP A 188 17.10 22.66 -0.95
N GLY A 189 17.65 21.56 -1.43
CA GLY A 189 19.08 21.32 -1.43
C GLY A 189 19.69 21.40 -0.01
N SER A 190 20.54 22.39 0.24
CA SER A 190 21.12 22.68 1.57
C SER A 190 20.32 23.69 2.39
N THR A 191 19.34 24.36 1.79
CA THR A 191 18.57 25.42 2.43
C THR A 191 17.49 24.79 3.32
N ALA A 192 17.51 25.13 4.62
CA ALA A 192 16.51 24.66 5.56
C ALA A 192 15.18 25.42 5.34
N GLY A 193 14.11 24.66 5.20
CA GLY A 193 12.73 25.15 5.14
C GLY A 193 12.01 25.07 6.48
N GLY A 194 10.70 24.88 6.40
CA GLY A 194 9.82 24.77 7.55
C GLY A 194 10.06 23.50 8.38
N THR A 195 9.61 23.55 9.63
CA THR A 195 9.56 22.38 10.52
C THR A 195 8.13 22.19 11.00
N LEU A 196 7.60 20.98 10.83
CA LEU A 196 6.37 20.53 11.44
C LEU A 196 6.75 19.73 12.70
N SER A 197 6.18 20.09 13.86
CA SER A 197 6.36 19.35 15.10
C SER A 197 5.08 18.59 15.47
N LEU A 198 5.22 17.40 16.05
CA LEU A 198 4.12 16.54 16.45
C LEU A 198 4.24 16.21 17.95
N GLU A 199 3.16 16.42 18.67
CA GLU A 199 3.00 16.04 20.08
C GLU A 199 1.84 15.06 20.20
N TYR A 200 2.02 14.03 21.03
CA TYR A 200 1.04 12.96 21.19
C TYR A 200 0.55 12.90 22.64
N ALA A 201 -0.77 12.93 22.81
CA ALA A 201 -1.44 12.64 24.07
C ALA A 201 -2.40 11.44 23.90
N HIS A 202 -3.13 11.10 24.95
CA HIS A 202 -4.14 10.05 24.86
C HIS A 202 -5.23 10.45 23.84
N ASN A 203 -5.40 9.63 22.79
CA ASN A 203 -6.36 9.87 21.72
C ASN A 203 -6.26 11.25 21.02
N GLN A 204 -5.09 11.89 21.07
CA GLN A 204 -4.88 13.21 20.49
C GLN A 204 -3.49 13.32 19.85
N THR A 205 -3.43 14.04 18.72
CA THR A 205 -2.18 14.50 18.10
C THR A 205 -2.28 16.00 17.86
N THR A 206 -1.26 16.74 18.29
CA THR A 206 -1.11 18.16 18.02
C THR A 206 0.00 18.35 16.98
N PHE A 207 -0.32 18.99 15.88
CA PHE A 207 0.62 19.43 14.85
C PHE A 207 0.93 20.91 15.08
N THR A 208 2.20 21.29 15.00
CA THR A 208 2.62 22.69 15.09
C THR A 208 3.48 23.00 13.87
N ASP A 209 3.04 23.95 13.03
CA ASP A 209 3.77 24.38 11.84
C ASP A 209 4.97 25.30 12.20
N HIS A 210 5.76 25.69 11.18
CA HIS A 210 6.93 26.56 11.35
C HIS A 210 6.60 27.98 11.82
N ASN A 211 5.34 28.43 11.71
CA ASN A 211 4.85 29.72 12.21
C ASN A 211 4.27 29.62 13.61
N GLY A 212 4.23 28.41 14.21
CA GLY A 212 3.65 28.15 15.51
C GLY A 212 2.13 27.95 15.51
N ASN A 213 1.50 27.87 14.32
CA ASN A 213 0.07 27.54 14.24
C ASN A 213 -0.12 26.08 14.61
N LYS A 214 -1.18 25.82 15.37
CA LYS A 214 -1.49 24.46 15.83
C LYS A 214 -2.72 23.92 15.14
N GLU A 215 -2.69 22.62 14.87
CA GLU A 215 -3.85 21.81 14.51
C GLU A 215 -3.93 20.66 15.52
N ILE A 216 -5.09 20.43 16.09
CA ILE A 216 -5.34 19.38 17.09
C ILE A 216 -6.32 18.38 16.50
N MET A 217 -5.90 17.12 16.40
CA MET A 217 -6.75 16.00 15.99
C MET A 217 -7.08 15.12 17.18
N GLN A 218 -8.35 14.83 17.39
CA GLN A 218 -8.83 13.89 18.40
C GLN A 218 -9.40 12.64 17.76
N PHE A 219 -9.21 11.50 18.41
CA PHE A 219 -9.56 10.19 17.90
C PHE A 219 -10.40 9.42 18.91
N ASN A 220 -11.24 8.51 18.41
CA ASN A 220 -11.85 7.50 19.28
C ASN A 220 -10.86 6.34 19.55
N ARG A 221 -11.25 5.39 20.38
CA ARG A 221 -10.44 4.20 20.73
C ARG A 221 -10.07 3.31 19.53
N TYR A 222 -10.71 3.49 18.40
CA TYR A 222 -10.45 2.74 17.15
C TYR A 222 -9.56 3.51 16.18
N GLY A 223 -9.12 4.73 16.55
CA GLY A 223 -8.28 5.58 15.69
C GLY A 223 -9.06 6.43 14.68
N SER A 224 -10.40 6.44 14.72
CA SER A 224 -11.20 7.29 13.83
C SER A 224 -11.22 8.73 14.34
N THR A 225 -11.07 9.71 13.44
CA THR A 225 -11.00 11.13 13.80
C THR A 225 -12.35 11.65 14.29
N LEU A 226 -12.41 12.10 15.54
CA LEU A 226 -13.61 12.72 16.15
C LEU A 226 -13.67 14.22 15.90
N SER A 227 -12.53 14.90 15.95
CA SER A 227 -12.45 16.33 15.66
C SER A 227 -11.11 16.73 15.08
N VAL A 228 -11.14 17.80 14.28
CA VAL A 228 -9.96 18.54 13.83
C VAL A 228 -10.19 20.00 14.19
N GLN A 229 -9.29 20.58 15.00
CA GLN A 229 -9.36 21.98 15.45
C GLN A 229 -8.13 22.72 14.97
N ASP A 230 -8.32 23.90 14.35
CA ASP A 230 -7.22 24.78 13.91
C ASP A 230 -6.72 25.69 15.06
N GLY A 231 -5.62 26.42 14.80
CA GLY A 231 -5.00 27.35 15.74
C GLY A 231 -5.88 28.55 16.14
N LEU A 232 -6.98 28.81 15.44
CA LEU A 232 -7.98 29.83 15.77
C LEU A 232 -9.13 29.27 16.61
N GLY A 233 -9.09 27.97 16.95
CA GLY A 233 -10.12 27.29 17.72
C GLY A 233 -11.35 26.88 16.92
N ARG A 234 -11.32 26.99 15.57
CA ARG A 234 -12.40 26.48 14.71
C ARG A 234 -12.27 24.97 14.61
N ALA A 235 -13.35 24.25 14.80
CA ALA A 235 -13.31 22.79 14.79
C ALA A 235 -14.34 22.19 13.85
N GLN A 236 -13.95 21.07 13.23
CA GLN A 236 -14.84 20.14 12.52
C GLN A 236 -14.99 18.89 13.38
N PHE A 237 -16.18 18.34 13.42
CA PHE A 237 -16.50 17.15 14.19
C PHE A 237 -17.00 16.04 13.25
N SER A 238 -16.64 14.80 13.56
CA SER A 238 -17.11 13.60 12.87
C SER A 238 -17.85 12.71 13.85
N GLN A 239 -19.01 12.23 13.47
CA GLN A 239 -19.80 11.26 14.20
C GLN A 239 -19.89 9.97 13.40
N TYR A 240 -19.74 8.83 14.07
CA TYR A 240 -19.83 7.52 13.44
C TYR A 240 -21.16 6.85 13.79
N ALA A 241 -21.78 6.18 12.81
CA ALA A 241 -23.13 5.58 12.97
C ALA A 241 -23.15 4.50 14.07
N ASN A 242 -22.04 3.80 14.24
CA ASN A 242 -21.78 2.97 15.41
C ASN A 242 -20.26 2.87 15.65
N SER A 243 -19.87 2.45 16.83
CA SER A 243 -18.46 2.37 17.25
C SER A 243 -17.62 1.34 16.48
N THR A 244 -18.23 0.47 15.69
CA THR A 244 -17.57 -0.59 14.90
C THR A 244 -17.54 -0.27 13.40
N ASP A 245 -18.33 0.69 12.93
CA ASP A 245 -18.42 1.05 11.50
C ASP A 245 -17.53 2.27 11.21
N LEU A 246 -16.24 2.04 11.00
CA LEU A 246 -15.24 3.08 10.73
C LEU A 246 -15.41 3.74 9.35
N ALA A 247 -16.18 3.12 8.44
CA ALA A 247 -16.35 3.60 7.07
C ALA A 247 -17.52 4.59 6.91
N LYS A 248 -18.43 4.68 7.90
CA LYS A 248 -19.65 5.50 7.84
C LYS A 248 -19.58 6.68 8.80
N ALA A 249 -18.63 7.59 8.53
CA ALA A 249 -18.59 8.87 9.22
C ALA A 249 -19.59 9.86 8.63
N SER A 250 -20.39 10.53 9.48
CA SER A 250 -21.06 11.75 9.12
C SER A 250 -20.28 12.94 9.70
N GLN A 251 -19.89 13.87 8.83
CA GLN A 251 -19.14 15.05 9.25
C GLN A 251 -20.11 16.18 9.62
N LEU A 252 -19.88 16.79 10.78
CA LEU A 252 -20.61 17.96 11.25
C LEU A 252 -19.62 19.09 11.50
N THR A 253 -19.81 20.22 10.81
CA THR A 253 -19.04 21.44 11.05
C THR A 253 -19.82 22.36 11.98
N LEU A 254 -19.24 22.72 13.12
CA LEU A 254 -19.85 23.56 14.12
C LEU A 254 -19.07 24.85 14.35
N SER A 255 -19.77 25.92 14.68
CA SER A 255 -19.12 27.15 15.13
C SER A 255 -18.52 26.96 16.55
N SER A 256 -17.46 27.69 16.86
CA SER A 256 -16.69 27.59 18.12
C SER A 256 -17.54 27.69 19.42
N LYS A 257 -18.71 28.32 19.34
CA LYS A 257 -19.59 28.48 20.52
C LYS A 257 -20.33 27.20 20.96
N LEU A 258 -20.42 26.18 20.11
CA LEU A 258 -21.10 24.90 20.40
C LEU A 258 -20.12 23.76 20.70
N GLN A 259 -18.83 24.03 20.65
CA GLN A 259 -17.76 23.04 20.71
C GLN A 259 -17.83 22.15 21.97
N ASN A 260 -17.96 22.74 23.16
CA ASN A 260 -17.97 21.99 24.43
C ASN A 260 -19.22 21.11 24.61
N THR A 261 -20.34 21.49 24.01
CA THR A 261 -21.61 20.76 24.14
C THR A 261 -21.59 19.48 23.28
N VAL A 262 -20.92 19.51 22.13
CA VAL A 262 -20.89 18.36 21.20
C VAL A 262 -19.86 17.33 21.64
N ILE A 263 -18.73 17.73 22.19
CA ILE A 263 -17.73 16.78 22.70
C ILE A 263 -18.33 15.90 23.80
N ASN A 264 -19.09 16.48 24.71
CA ASN A 264 -19.74 15.75 25.80
C ASN A 264 -20.86 14.81 25.33
N LEU A 265 -21.45 15.06 24.16
CA LEU A 265 -22.47 14.19 23.54
C LEU A 265 -21.87 13.03 22.74
N LEU A 266 -20.62 13.14 22.28
CA LEU A 266 -19.93 12.11 21.52
C LEU A 266 -19.19 11.09 22.39
N GLU A 267 -18.95 11.43 23.69
CA GLU A 267 -18.31 10.56 24.67
C GLU A 267 -19.32 9.75 25.54
N SER A 268 -20.59 10.08 25.50
CA SER A 268 -21.68 9.38 26.19
C SER A 268 -22.28 8.27 25.30
#